data_6ec67de7a7d191f7e7f3a5c2387ae410
#
_entry.id   6ec67de7a7d191f7e7f3a5c2387ae410
#
_cell.length_a   1.000
_cell.length_b   1.000
_cell.length_c   1.000
_cell.angle_alpha   90.00
_cell.angle_beta   90.00
_cell.angle_gamma   90.00
#
_symmetry.space_group_name_H-M   'P 1'
#
loop_
_entity.id
_entity.type
_entity.pdbx_description
1 polymer ?
#
loop_
_entity_poly.entity_id
_entity_poly.type
_entity_poly.pdbx_seq_one_letter_code
_entity_poly.pdbx_strand_id
1 'polypeptide(L)'
;MAVERQPDVPAVPRAFWRKPRWWLVVGAVLAVVVAAVVVPTALRSAGRCADGVTKTDTGECVGVTDGSYVFTPELAEIQGLVRAENEAVTASGRPSVSIALMIPMTLTENDTTPIDWVKHHLQGAYVAQYRANHDAATGDQPLIRLLLANPGSGLARWEPVVAELERRRTTSDHLVAVTGIGLSLATSRDAMTRLSAAKIPMFASTLTSDDLRDINGLLNMAPTNAAQARAAANHVKADARTALLVQDDAEAELYAKTLAESFSTTFADADHRFVGQTEFFDSRLSGVGNTFLQMVPNICTARPDVVYFAGRGQHLLVLVAQLVERNCKDHRITILTGDDLSVVEFPGDLARRAAEAGIDVQFTALAHPGAWRAAPAEFDAQSTYYLRDEVCTVCFPALFPNDTLDDASAIMAYDAVLTAVRATRFAGKPPGRQVSAEDLLQVQNRLHGENSVPGASGWLSFDGHGSPTAKVVPIMRVQPDGTAGFAHVARS
;
A
#
# COMPACT_ATOMS: atom_id res chain seq x y z
N MET A 1 29.60 54.41 -99.50
CA MET A 1 28.92 53.22 -98.94
C MET A 1 29.38 53.12 -97.46
N ALA A 2 28.48 53.55 -96.60
CA ALA A 2 28.71 53.51 -95.14
C ALA A 2 28.27 52.15 -94.55
N VAL A 3 29.14 51.51 -93.81
CA VAL A 3 28.81 50.29 -93.08
C VAL A 3 28.48 50.72 -91.66
N GLU A 4 27.23 50.52 -91.33
CA GLU A 4 26.62 50.82 -90.04
C GLU A 4 27.03 49.73 -89.04
N ARG A 5 27.64 50.11 -87.92
CA ARG A 5 27.99 49.19 -86.78
C ARG A 5 26.77 49.11 -85.83
N GLN A 6 26.31 47.90 -85.60
CA GLN A 6 25.33 47.64 -84.56
C GLN A 6 25.94 47.78 -83.20
N PRO A 7 25.23 48.29 -82.13
CA PRO A 7 25.74 48.42 -80.81
C PRO A 7 25.69 47.09 -80.04
N ASP A 8 26.74 46.82 -79.27
CA ASP A 8 26.89 45.67 -78.36
C ASP A 8 25.84 45.74 -77.23
N VAL A 9 25.07 44.65 -77.11
CA VAL A 9 24.11 44.46 -76.03
C VAL A 9 24.85 43.83 -74.83
N PRO A 10 24.80 44.45 -73.62
CA PRO A 10 25.50 43.89 -72.45
C PRO A 10 24.89 42.59 -71.99
N ALA A 11 25.69 41.55 -71.80
CA ALA A 11 25.30 40.26 -71.33
C ALA A 11 24.77 40.31 -69.85
N VAL A 12 23.51 39.90 -69.66
CA VAL A 12 22.86 39.77 -68.34
C VAL A 12 23.53 38.66 -67.60
N PRO A 13 23.99 38.85 -66.30
CA PRO A 13 24.62 37.77 -65.52
C PRO A 13 23.59 36.69 -65.20
N ARG A 14 23.87 35.45 -65.61
CA ARG A 14 23.07 34.28 -65.32
C ARG A 14 23.04 34.04 -63.83
N ALA A 15 21.85 34.06 -63.25
CA ALA A 15 21.56 33.84 -61.84
C ALA A 15 22.22 32.53 -61.31
N PHE A 16 23.01 32.66 -60.29
CA PHE A 16 23.80 31.60 -59.60
C PHE A 16 22.92 30.51 -58.90
N TRP A 17 21.61 30.63 -59.02
CA TRP A 17 20.58 29.88 -58.28
C TRP A 17 20.14 28.53 -58.90
N ARG A 18 20.81 28.06 -59.93
CA ARG A 18 20.43 26.79 -60.59
C ARG A 18 21.50 25.70 -60.45
N LYS A 19 21.96 25.40 -59.25
CA LYS A 19 22.68 24.16 -59.01
C LYS A 19 21.83 23.24 -58.13
N PRO A 20 21.28 22.11 -58.65
CA PRO A 20 20.44 21.17 -57.90
C PRO A 20 21.11 20.61 -56.63
N ARG A 21 22.42 20.69 -56.55
CA ARG A 21 23.23 20.24 -55.42
C ARG A 21 23.00 21.05 -54.13
N TRP A 22 22.62 22.32 -54.20
CA TRP A 22 22.39 23.17 -53.01
C TRP A 22 21.09 22.78 -52.32
N TRP A 23 20.03 22.41 -53.04
CA TRP A 23 18.79 21.92 -52.49
C TRP A 23 18.98 20.54 -51.82
N LEU A 24 19.88 19.71 -52.35
CA LEU A 24 20.24 18.43 -51.69
C LEU A 24 20.98 18.63 -50.37
N VAL A 25 21.86 19.64 -50.29
CA VAL A 25 22.57 19.97 -49.04
C VAL A 25 21.61 20.58 -48.01
N VAL A 26 20.73 21.48 -48.39
CA VAL A 26 19.68 22.06 -47.50
C VAL A 26 18.72 20.97 -47.05
N GLY A 27 18.29 20.08 -47.92
CA GLY A 27 17.44 18.92 -47.59
C GLY A 27 18.13 17.95 -46.61
N ALA A 28 19.42 17.66 -46.80
CA ALA A 28 20.20 16.82 -45.91
C ALA A 28 20.40 17.45 -44.52
N VAL A 29 20.68 18.75 -44.46
CA VAL A 29 20.80 19.50 -43.18
C VAL A 29 19.46 19.53 -42.44
N LEU A 30 18.37 19.80 -43.15
CA LEU A 30 17.02 19.76 -42.56
C LEU A 30 16.65 18.36 -42.03
N ALA A 31 16.97 17.32 -42.80
CA ALA A 31 16.75 15.94 -42.39
C ALA A 31 17.58 15.55 -41.13
N VAL A 32 18.83 16.01 -41.06
CA VAL A 32 19.68 15.81 -39.88
C VAL A 32 19.16 16.60 -38.67
N VAL A 33 18.71 17.85 -38.85
CA VAL A 33 18.12 18.64 -37.76
C VAL A 33 16.79 18.04 -37.31
N VAL A 34 15.94 17.59 -38.24
CA VAL A 34 14.69 16.89 -37.90
C VAL A 34 14.98 15.57 -37.20
N ALA A 35 15.96 14.78 -37.66
CA ALA A 35 16.36 13.55 -37.00
C ALA A 35 16.98 13.81 -35.61
N ALA A 36 17.78 14.85 -35.46
CA ALA A 36 18.41 15.21 -34.20
C ALA A 36 17.44 15.76 -33.13
N VAL A 37 16.29 16.30 -33.54
CA VAL A 37 15.27 16.86 -32.64
C VAL A 37 14.04 15.95 -32.50
N VAL A 38 13.52 15.42 -33.60
CA VAL A 38 12.28 14.63 -33.60
C VAL A 38 12.51 13.20 -33.11
N VAL A 39 13.64 12.57 -33.45
CA VAL A 39 13.94 11.20 -33.02
C VAL A 39 14.15 11.11 -31.50
N PRO A 40 14.93 11.99 -30.84
CA PRO A 40 15.06 11.96 -29.39
C PRO A 40 13.77 12.35 -28.66
N THR A 41 12.96 13.27 -29.21
CA THR A 41 11.66 13.63 -28.63
C THR A 41 10.65 12.50 -28.78
N ALA A 42 10.60 11.82 -29.91
CA ALA A 42 9.76 10.66 -30.15
C ALA A 42 10.18 9.44 -29.29
N LEU A 43 11.49 9.21 -29.15
CA LEU A 43 12.01 8.16 -28.25
C LEU A 43 11.75 8.49 -26.76
N ARG A 44 11.83 9.75 -26.36
CA ARG A 44 11.45 10.19 -25.02
C ARG A 44 9.95 10.07 -24.77
N SER A 45 9.11 10.33 -25.75
CA SER A 45 7.66 10.15 -25.62
C SER A 45 7.23 8.71 -25.66
N ALA A 46 7.93 7.82 -26.37
CA ALA A 46 7.63 6.39 -26.43
C ALA A 46 7.86 5.64 -25.10
N GLY A 47 8.70 6.20 -24.21
CA GLY A 47 8.94 5.67 -22.87
C GLY A 47 8.20 6.40 -21.75
N ARG A 48 7.25 7.30 -22.06
CA ARG A 48 6.51 8.10 -21.08
C ARG A 48 5.02 7.81 -21.17
N CYS A 49 4.40 7.49 -20.03
CA CYS A 49 2.96 7.37 -19.91
C CYS A 49 2.32 8.76 -19.68
N ALA A 50 2.91 9.56 -18.79
CA ALA A 50 2.52 10.93 -18.49
C ALA A 50 3.70 11.71 -17.88
N ASP A 51 3.45 12.96 -17.47
CA ASP A 51 4.46 13.71 -16.69
C ASP A 51 4.65 13.07 -15.30
N GLY A 52 5.91 12.77 -14.94
CA GLY A 52 6.25 12.03 -13.72
C GLY A 52 5.92 10.52 -13.76
N VAL A 53 5.40 9.98 -14.89
CA VAL A 53 5.04 8.57 -15.05
C VAL A 53 5.74 7.98 -16.28
N THR A 54 6.55 6.96 -16.08
CA THR A 54 7.35 6.31 -17.13
C THR A 54 6.84 4.90 -17.41
N LYS A 55 7.01 4.45 -18.66
CA LYS A 55 6.69 3.10 -19.08
C LYS A 55 7.89 2.20 -18.87
N THR A 56 7.69 1.08 -18.20
CA THR A 56 8.73 0.07 -17.95
C THR A 56 8.95 -0.81 -19.20
N ASP A 57 9.97 -1.63 -19.17
CA ASP A 57 10.26 -2.68 -20.15
C ASP A 57 9.14 -3.74 -20.23
N THR A 58 8.41 -3.97 -19.14
CA THR A 58 7.24 -4.86 -19.09
C THR A 58 5.97 -4.20 -19.60
N GLY A 59 6.01 -2.91 -19.94
CA GLY A 59 4.86 -2.13 -20.42
C GLY A 59 4.04 -1.47 -19.32
N GLU A 60 4.37 -1.68 -18.06
CA GLU A 60 3.76 -1.10 -16.88
C GLU A 60 4.09 0.39 -16.76
N CYS A 61 3.15 1.21 -16.33
CA CYS A 61 3.36 2.64 -16.08
C CYS A 61 3.60 2.89 -14.60
N VAL A 62 4.80 3.33 -14.25
CA VAL A 62 5.23 3.60 -12.86
C VAL A 62 5.65 5.05 -12.69
N GLY A 63 5.48 5.61 -11.50
CA GLY A 63 5.84 7.02 -11.25
C GLY A 63 4.95 7.70 -10.23
N VAL A 64 4.95 9.04 -10.26
CA VAL A 64 4.23 9.89 -9.31
C VAL A 64 3.34 10.87 -10.05
N THR A 65 2.03 10.89 -9.69
CA THR A 65 1.02 11.79 -10.24
C THR A 65 0.25 12.51 -9.13
N ASP A 66 -0.39 13.60 -9.46
CA ASP A 66 -1.34 14.32 -8.59
C ASP A 66 -2.81 13.87 -8.80
N GLY A 67 -3.02 12.73 -9.45
CA GLY A 67 -4.31 12.21 -9.89
C GLY A 67 -4.64 12.50 -11.35
N SER A 68 -3.79 13.25 -12.06
CA SER A 68 -3.98 13.57 -13.49
C SER A 68 -3.75 12.38 -14.43
N TYR A 69 -3.03 11.36 -13.99
CA TYR A 69 -2.84 10.11 -14.70
C TYR A 69 -3.54 8.96 -13.99
N VAL A 70 -4.37 8.21 -14.70
CA VAL A 70 -5.09 7.04 -14.19
C VAL A 70 -4.25 5.79 -14.45
N PHE A 71 -3.80 5.12 -13.38
CA PHE A 71 -2.94 3.93 -13.48
C PHE A 71 -3.69 2.71 -14.01
N THR A 72 -4.93 2.48 -13.51
CA THR A 72 -5.83 1.43 -13.99
C THR A 72 -7.27 1.96 -14.04
N PRO A 73 -8.14 1.44 -14.92
CA PRO A 73 -9.52 1.91 -15.04
C PRO A 73 -10.32 1.83 -13.73
N GLU A 74 -10.07 0.81 -12.92
CA GLU A 74 -10.74 0.56 -11.64
C GLU A 74 -10.49 1.67 -10.61
N LEU A 75 -9.37 2.38 -10.76
CA LEU A 75 -8.97 3.48 -9.88
C LEU A 75 -9.38 4.86 -10.39
N ALA A 76 -10.03 4.95 -11.58
CA ALA A 76 -10.30 6.22 -12.24
C ALA A 76 -11.15 7.18 -11.40
N GLU A 77 -12.19 6.66 -10.73
CA GLU A 77 -13.10 7.46 -9.91
C GLU A 77 -12.35 8.09 -8.73
N ILE A 78 -11.68 7.27 -7.92
CA ILE A 78 -10.96 7.76 -6.72
C ILE A 78 -9.78 8.66 -7.09
N GLN A 79 -9.05 8.38 -8.18
CA GLN A 79 -7.98 9.25 -8.66
C GLN A 79 -8.51 10.59 -9.14
N GLY A 80 -9.72 10.60 -9.73
CA GLY A 80 -10.43 11.82 -10.10
C GLY A 80 -10.81 12.69 -8.90
N LEU A 81 -11.25 12.10 -7.79
CA LEU A 81 -11.53 12.81 -6.53
C LEU A 81 -10.26 13.42 -5.93
N VAL A 82 -9.17 12.67 -5.88
CA VAL A 82 -7.86 13.17 -5.42
C VAL A 82 -7.39 14.35 -6.28
N ARG A 83 -7.52 14.24 -7.60
CA ARG A 83 -7.18 15.31 -8.51
C ARG A 83 -7.99 16.58 -8.27
N ALA A 84 -9.32 16.45 -8.13
CA ALA A 84 -10.21 17.59 -7.91
C ALA A 84 -9.87 18.32 -6.60
N GLU A 85 -9.59 17.59 -5.52
CA GLU A 85 -9.18 18.16 -4.23
C GLU A 85 -7.80 18.85 -4.35
N ASN A 86 -6.83 18.26 -5.04
CA ASN A 86 -5.53 18.88 -5.30
C ASN A 86 -5.63 20.18 -6.12
N GLU A 87 -6.51 20.21 -7.13
CA GLU A 87 -6.79 21.39 -7.92
C GLU A 87 -7.45 22.50 -7.07
N ALA A 88 -8.40 22.15 -6.19
CA ALA A 88 -9.04 23.07 -5.26
C ALA A 88 -8.02 23.67 -4.25
N VAL A 89 -7.15 22.85 -3.68
CA VAL A 89 -6.05 23.31 -2.81
C VAL A 89 -5.15 24.29 -3.55
N THR A 90 -4.73 23.96 -4.77
CA THR A 90 -3.85 24.82 -5.58
C THR A 90 -4.54 26.16 -5.95
N ALA A 91 -5.81 26.10 -6.36
CA ALA A 91 -6.60 27.29 -6.72
C ALA A 91 -6.84 28.23 -5.51
N SER A 92 -6.84 27.70 -4.30
CA SER A 92 -7.05 28.49 -3.07
C SER A 92 -5.94 29.50 -2.80
N GLY A 93 -4.75 29.31 -3.33
CA GLY A 93 -3.55 30.10 -3.06
C GLY A 93 -3.06 30.06 -1.60
N ARG A 94 -3.64 29.19 -0.77
CA ARG A 94 -3.24 29.02 0.64
C ARG A 94 -1.96 28.17 0.74
N PRO A 95 -1.16 28.35 1.80
CA PRO A 95 0.01 27.49 2.04
C PRO A 95 -0.37 26.02 2.01
N SER A 96 0.33 25.22 1.23
CA SER A 96 0.09 23.79 1.09
C SER A 96 1.39 22.99 1.03
N VAL A 97 1.31 21.73 1.38
CA VAL A 97 2.37 20.72 1.23
C VAL A 97 1.80 19.45 0.62
N SER A 98 2.65 18.59 0.08
CA SER A 98 2.21 17.30 -0.44
C SER A 98 2.64 16.15 0.46
N ILE A 99 1.74 15.17 0.59
CA ILE A 99 2.00 13.86 1.17
C ILE A 99 1.83 12.85 0.02
N ALA A 100 2.76 11.91 -0.16
CA ALA A 100 2.63 10.89 -1.20
C ALA A 100 2.10 9.58 -0.64
N LEU A 101 1.09 8.99 -1.29
CA LEU A 101 0.67 7.61 -1.05
C LEU A 101 1.44 6.71 -2.02
N MET A 102 2.35 5.88 -1.50
CA MET A 102 3.17 4.96 -2.28
C MET A 102 2.71 3.52 -2.05
N ILE A 103 1.98 2.99 -3.02
CA ILE A 103 1.50 1.60 -3.07
C ILE A 103 1.50 1.11 -4.52
N PRO A 104 1.55 -0.21 -4.79
CA PRO A 104 1.31 -0.76 -6.13
C PRO A 104 -0.07 -0.36 -6.65
N MET A 105 -0.15 0.32 -7.79
CA MET A 105 -1.41 0.72 -8.44
C MET A 105 -1.61 0.05 -9.79
N THR A 106 -0.63 -0.73 -10.21
CA THR A 106 -0.66 -1.62 -11.36
C THR A 106 -0.30 -3.02 -10.85
N LEU A 107 -1.24 -3.95 -10.96
CA LEU A 107 -1.10 -5.31 -10.44
C LEU A 107 -0.92 -6.29 -11.61
N THR A 108 -0.27 -7.40 -11.33
CA THR A 108 -0.09 -8.54 -12.23
C THR A 108 -0.73 -9.79 -11.64
N GLU A 109 -0.80 -10.87 -12.39
CA GLU A 109 -1.32 -12.16 -11.92
C GLU A 109 -0.49 -12.77 -10.76
N ASN A 110 0.71 -12.25 -10.54
CA ASN A 110 1.60 -12.72 -9.45
C ASN A 110 1.41 -11.94 -8.14
N ASP A 111 0.63 -10.86 -8.15
CA ASP A 111 0.37 -10.10 -6.93
C ASP A 111 -0.62 -10.85 -6.04
N THR A 112 -0.35 -10.85 -4.74
CA THR A 112 -1.19 -11.52 -3.74
C THR A 112 -2.33 -10.65 -3.25
N THR A 113 -2.29 -9.35 -3.56
CA THR A 113 -3.30 -8.35 -3.17
C THR A 113 -4.25 -8.06 -4.32
N PRO A 114 -5.57 -7.98 -4.08
CA PRO A 114 -6.55 -7.63 -5.12
C PRO A 114 -6.55 -6.12 -5.41
N ILE A 115 -7.13 -5.73 -6.54
CA ILE A 115 -7.26 -4.31 -6.91
C ILE A 115 -8.13 -3.52 -5.90
N ASP A 116 -9.08 -4.15 -5.24
CA ASP A 116 -9.91 -3.52 -4.22
C ASP A 116 -9.08 -3.07 -3.01
N TRP A 117 -8.04 -3.81 -2.62
CA TRP A 117 -7.08 -3.37 -1.61
C TRP A 117 -6.43 -2.02 -1.98
N VAL A 118 -6.04 -1.85 -3.24
CA VAL A 118 -5.48 -0.59 -3.76
C VAL A 118 -6.53 0.51 -3.73
N LYS A 119 -7.74 0.21 -4.23
CA LYS A 119 -8.86 1.15 -4.28
C LYS A 119 -9.23 1.65 -2.89
N HIS A 120 -9.39 0.75 -1.92
CA HIS A 120 -9.71 1.10 -0.53
C HIS A 120 -8.60 1.92 0.14
N HIS A 121 -7.32 1.65 -0.15
CA HIS A 121 -6.22 2.51 0.32
C HIS A 121 -6.32 3.94 -0.22
N LEU A 122 -6.62 4.10 -1.52
CA LEU A 122 -6.80 5.43 -2.09
C LEU A 122 -8.02 6.13 -1.50
N GLN A 123 -9.13 5.42 -1.29
CA GLN A 123 -10.35 5.97 -0.70
C GLN A 123 -10.13 6.44 0.73
N GLY A 124 -9.48 5.64 1.58
CA GLY A 124 -9.13 6.03 2.94
C GLY A 124 -8.19 7.23 3.00
N ALA A 125 -7.17 7.25 2.14
CA ALA A 125 -6.24 8.38 2.02
C ALA A 125 -6.95 9.67 1.55
N TYR A 126 -7.88 9.57 0.60
CA TYR A 126 -8.68 10.71 0.15
C TYR A 126 -9.59 11.25 1.26
N VAL A 127 -10.28 10.38 2.00
CA VAL A 127 -11.12 10.82 3.13
C VAL A 127 -10.29 11.55 4.17
N ALA A 128 -9.07 11.10 4.46
CA ALA A 128 -8.15 11.79 5.36
C ALA A 128 -7.68 13.14 4.81
N GLN A 129 -7.36 13.22 3.50
CA GLN A 129 -7.02 14.48 2.82
C GLN A 129 -8.18 15.46 2.89
N TYR A 130 -9.39 15.02 2.53
CA TYR A 130 -10.59 15.85 2.56
C TYR A 130 -10.83 16.38 3.99
N ARG A 131 -10.82 15.50 4.99
CA ARG A 131 -10.94 15.89 6.39
C ARG A 131 -9.89 16.92 6.79
N ALA A 132 -8.64 16.70 6.42
CA ALA A 132 -7.55 17.62 6.74
C ALA A 132 -7.79 19.03 6.18
N ASN A 133 -8.35 19.15 4.98
CA ASN A 133 -8.53 20.42 4.30
C ASN A 133 -9.82 21.15 4.68
N HIS A 134 -10.85 20.43 5.18
CA HIS A 134 -12.19 20.96 5.39
C HIS A 134 -12.66 20.91 6.86
N ASP A 135 -11.98 20.14 7.73
CA ASP A 135 -12.34 20.04 9.16
C ASP A 135 -11.33 20.78 10.03
N ALA A 136 -11.77 21.92 10.60
CA ALA A 136 -10.95 22.75 11.47
C ALA A 136 -10.47 22.03 12.75
N ALA A 137 -11.12 20.94 13.16
CA ALA A 137 -10.69 20.13 14.31
C ALA A 137 -9.32 19.48 14.08
N THR A 138 -8.93 19.27 12.84
CA THR A 138 -7.59 18.79 12.49
C THR A 138 -6.54 19.90 12.39
N GLY A 139 -6.94 21.19 12.46
CA GLY A 139 -6.12 22.39 12.21
C GLY A 139 -6.30 22.92 10.79
N ASP A 140 -5.93 24.20 10.56
CA ASP A 140 -6.26 24.90 9.32
C ASP A 140 -5.15 24.89 8.25
N GLN A 141 -3.90 24.73 8.66
CA GLN A 141 -2.74 24.91 7.79
C GLN A 141 -1.56 24.02 8.19
N PRO A 142 -0.70 23.64 7.19
CA PRO A 142 -0.92 23.82 5.77
C PRO A 142 -2.05 22.96 5.22
N LEU A 143 -2.60 23.31 4.04
CA LEU A 143 -3.46 22.43 3.26
C LEU A 143 -2.65 21.25 2.71
N ILE A 144 -3.32 20.15 2.47
CA ILE A 144 -2.69 18.89 2.07
C ILE A 144 -3.06 18.55 0.62
N ARG A 145 -2.04 18.36 -0.20
CA ARG A 145 -2.16 17.73 -1.52
C ARG A 145 -1.72 16.28 -1.42
N LEU A 146 -2.45 15.37 -2.03
CA LEU A 146 -2.12 13.95 -2.06
C LEU A 146 -1.48 13.59 -3.41
N LEU A 147 -0.26 13.11 -3.39
CA LEU A 147 0.41 12.56 -4.55
C LEU A 147 0.27 11.03 -4.57
N LEU A 148 0.03 10.47 -5.74
CA LEU A 148 -0.12 9.04 -5.96
C LEU A 148 1.18 8.51 -6.57
N ALA A 149 1.88 7.65 -5.83
CA ALA A 149 3.17 7.09 -6.22
C ALA A 149 3.04 5.58 -6.46
N ASN A 150 3.13 5.17 -7.72
CA ASN A 150 3.03 3.77 -8.13
C ASN A 150 4.42 3.17 -8.37
N PRO A 151 4.94 2.31 -7.49
CA PRO A 151 6.21 1.60 -7.67
C PRO A 151 6.09 0.31 -8.49
N GLY A 152 4.91 0.04 -9.08
CA GLY A 152 4.63 -1.17 -9.83
C GLY A 152 4.36 -2.39 -8.96
N SER A 153 3.98 -3.49 -9.62
CA SER A 153 3.72 -4.80 -9.00
C SER A 153 4.84 -5.19 -8.04
N GLY A 154 4.47 -5.63 -6.82
CA GLY A 154 5.43 -6.04 -5.77
C GLY A 154 6.46 -4.97 -5.38
N LEU A 155 6.22 -3.70 -5.66
CA LEU A 155 7.18 -2.58 -5.54
C LEU A 155 8.45 -2.79 -6.39
N ALA A 156 8.42 -3.59 -7.44
CA ALA A 156 9.61 -3.98 -8.20
C ALA A 156 10.31 -2.82 -8.93
N ARG A 157 9.62 -1.69 -9.09
CA ARG A 157 10.13 -0.48 -9.77
C ARG A 157 10.20 0.73 -8.81
N TRP A 158 10.54 0.47 -7.55
CA TRP A 158 10.56 1.51 -6.51
C TRP A 158 11.64 2.59 -6.73
N GLU A 159 12.81 2.23 -7.32
CA GLU A 159 13.94 3.17 -7.42
C GLU A 159 13.61 4.46 -8.21
N PRO A 160 13.04 4.43 -9.42
CA PRO A 160 12.69 5.65 -10.14
C PRO A 160 11.57 6.44 -9.44
N VAL A 161 10.67 5.75 -8.73
CA VAL A 161 9.58 6.40 -7.99
C VAL A 161 10.12 7.14 -6.77
N VAL A 162 10.99 6.51 -5.98
CA VAL A 162 11.65 7.17 -4.85
C VAL A 162 12.52 8.34 -5.31
N ALA A 163 13.26 8.20 -6.43
CA ALA A 163 14.03 9.31 -7.00
C ALA A 163 13.13 10.51 -7.40
N GLU A 164 11.94 10.23 -7.92
CA GLU A 164 10.97 11.29 -8.23
C GLU A 164 10.42 11.93 -6.95
N LEU A 165 10.13 11.15 -5.90
CA LEU A 165 9.72 11.69 -4.59
C LEU A 165 10.81 12.56 -3.96
N GLU A 166 12.07 12.13 -4.02
CA GLU A 166 13.22 12.94 -3.59
C GLU A 166 13.26 14.31 -4.30
N ARG A 167 13.05 14.31 -5.61
CA ARG A 167 13.00 15.54 -6.42
C ARG A 167 11.85 16.47 -6.01
N ARG A 168 10.67 15.91 -5.73
CA ARG A 168 9.46 16.68 -5.40
C ARG A 168 9.51 17.41 -4.06
N ARG A 169 10.48 17.11 -3.20
CA ARG A 169 10.72 17.88 -1.96
C ARG A 169 11.06 19.35 -2.24
N THR A 170 11.80 19.61 -3.30
CA THR A 170 12.33 20.95 -3.64
C THR A 170 11.58 21.64 -4.77
N THR A 171 10.51 21.01 -5.29
CA THR A 171 9.64 21.61 -6.32
C THR A 171 8.44 22.33 -5.67
N SER A 172 7.55 22.87 -6.49
CA SER A 172 6.28 23.47 -6.05
C SER A 172 5.35 22.47 -5.33
N ASP A 173 5.63 21.16 -5.40
CA ASP A 173 4.87 20.16 -4.67
C ASP A 173 5.15 20.18 -3.17
N HIS A 174 6.34 20.61 -2.74
CA HIS A 174 6.75 20.64 -1.33
C HIS A 174 6.40 19.33 -0.62
N LEU A 175 6.91 18.20 -1.15
CA LEU A 175 6.69 16.89 -0.54
C LEU A 175 7.33 16.84 0.85
N VAL A 176 6.54 16.49 1.86
CA VAL A 176 6.97 16.43 3.27
C VAL A 176 6.96 15.03 3.87
N ALA A 177 6.18 14.10 3.31
CA ALA A 177 6.06 12.73 3.83
C ALA A 177 5.63 11.74 2.75
N VAL A 178 5.93 10.46 2.99
CA VAL A 178 5.40 9.32 2.24
C VAL A 178 4.54 8.47 3.16
N THR A 179 3.36 8.10 2.69
CA THR A 179 2.42 7.18 3.35
C THR A 179 2.20 5.93 2.50
N GLY A 180 1.46 4.97 3.00
CA GLY A 180 1.23 3.70 2.31
C GLY A 180 2.31 2.69 2.63
N ILE A 181 3.13 2.29 1.67
CA ILE A 181 4.20 1.29 1.82
C ILE A 181 3.62 0.05 2.52
N GLY A 182 2.54 -0.52 1.92
CA GLY A 182 1.64 -1.44 2.62
C GLY A 182 2.09 -2.90 2.64
N LEU A 183 3.13 -3.28 1.88
CA LEU A 183 3.53 -4.68 1.74
C LEU A 183 4.86 -4.96 2.49
N SER A 184 4.88 -6.01 3.30
CA SER A 184 6.06 -6.45 4.06
C SER A 184 6.99 -7.30 3.18
N LEU A 185 7.66 -6.65 2.22
CA LEU A 185 8.56 -7.26 1.24
C LEU A 185 9.99 -6.70 1.37
N ALA A 186 10.97 -7.42 0.81
CA ALA A 186 12.35 -6.94 0.71
C ALA A 186 12.45 -5.64 -0.12
N THR A 187 11.70 -5.53 -1.21
CA THR A 187 11.61 -4.31 -2.04
C THR A 187 11.07 -3.10 -1.24
N SER A 188 10.14 -3.33 -0.32
CA SER A 188 9.65 -2.28 0.59
C SER A 188 10.75 -1.82 1.56
N ARG A 189 11.55 -2.76 2.10
CA ARG A 189 12.72 -2.45 2.95
C ARG A 189 13.71 -1.55 2.21
N ASP A 190 14.04 -1.91 0.97
CA ASP A 190 15.01 -1.19 0.16
C ASP A 190 14.51 0.23 -0.16
N ALA A 191 13.24 0.38 -0.56
CA ALA A 191 12.60 1.67 -0.79
C ALA A 191 12.61 2.54 0.47
N MET A 192 12.22 1.98 1.63
CA MET A 192 12.21 2.70 2.91
C MET A 192 13.62 3.08 3.37
N THR A 193 14.61 2.23 3.14
CA THR A 193 16.01 2.53 3.46
C THR A 193 16.50 3.75 2.67
N ARG A 194 16.15 3.84 1.39
CA ARG A 194 16.50 5.00 0.56
C ARG A 194 15.73 6.26 0.97
N LEU A 195 14.42 6.16 1.26
CA LEU A 195 13.62 7.28 1.78
C LEU A 195 14.20 7.81 3.10
N SER A 196 14.59 6.91 4.00
CA SER A 196 15.27 7.24 5.26
C SER A 196 16.59 8.00 5.03
N ALA A 197 17.43 7.50 4.12
CA ALA A 197 18.68 8.18 3.74
C ALA A 197 18.42 9.57 3.13
N ALA A 198 17.34 9.74 2.38
CA ALA A 198 16.87 11.01 1.83
C ALA A 198 16.17 11.91 2.87
N LYS A 199 16.07 11.48 4.13
CA LYS A 199 15.38 12.20 5.22
C LYS A 199 13.92 12.53 4.90
N ILE A 200 13.21 11.60 4.30
CA ILE A 200 11.78 11.69 4.03
C ILE A 200 11.06 10.84 5.08
N PRO A 201 10.21 11.43 5.95
CA PRO A 201 9.41 10.69 6.93
C PRO A 201 8.43 9.75 6.23
N MET A 202 8.22 8.59 6.84
CA MET A 202 7.35 7.55 6.33
C MET A 202 6.28 7.19 7.37
N PHE A 203 5.04 7.06 6.91
CA PHE A 203 3.88 6.66 7.72
C PHE A 203 3.24 5.46 7.02
N ALA A 204 3.72 4.26 7.38
CA ALA A 204 3.28 3.03 6.73
C ALA A 204 1.89 2.61 7.21
N SER A 205 1.01 2.21 6.28
CA SER A 205 -0.37 1.83 6.60
C SER A 205 -0.48 0.41 7.15
N THR A 206 0.00 -0.59 6.42
CA THR A 206 -0.27 -2.01 6.67
C THR A 206 1.00 -2.88 6.76
N LEU A 207 2.14 -2.30 7.14
CA LEU A 207 3.36 -3.07 7.40
C LEU A 207 3.24 -3.77 8.76
N THR A 208 3.41 -5.08 8.78
CA THR A 208 3.28 -5.88 10.00
C THR A 208 4.55 -6.63 10.39
N SER A 209 5.49 -6.81 9.45
CA SER A 209 6.74 -7.53 9.71
C SER A 209 7.62 -6.82 10.74
N ASP A 210 8.02 -7.54 11.79
CA ASP A 210 8.92 -7.03 12.81
C ASP A 210 10.35 -6.79 12.27
N ASP A 211 10.74 -7.42 11.17
CA ASP A 211 12.02 -7.18 10.49
C ASP A 211 12.12 -5.82 9.80
N LEU A 212 11.03 -5.06 9.71
CA LEU A 212 10.97 -3.73 9.10
C LEU A 212 10.97 -2.60 10.13
N ARG A 213 11.23 -2.88 11.40
CA ARG A 213 11.44 -1.88 12.46
C ARG A 213 12.83 -1.26 12.34
N ASP A 214 13.09 -0.23 13.12
CA ASP A 214 14.40 0.45 13.21
C ASP A 214 14.85 1.17 11.94
N ILE A 215 13.93 1.42 11.00
CA ILE A 215 14.19 2.30 9.85
C ILE A 215 13.92 3.74 10.30
N ASN A 216 14.97 4.56 10.34
CA ASN A 216 14.85 5.93 10.80
C ASN A 216 13.85 6.74 9.96
N GLY A 217 12.91 7.39 10.63
CA GLY A 217 11.85 8.15 9.98
C GLY A 217 10.61 7.32 9.60
N LEU A 218 10.54 6.05 9.98
CA LEU A 218 9.35 5.22 9.81
C LEU A 218 8.49 5.24 11.07
N LEU A 219 7.19 5.53 10.90
CA LEU A 219 6.13 5.21 11.86
C LEU A 219 5.15 4.26 11.18
N ASN A 220 4.80 3.17 11.86
CA ASN A 220 3.89 2.16 11.34
C ASN A 220 2.54 2.24 12.04
N MET A 221 1.44 2.22 11.28
CA MET A 221 0.08 2.29 11.83
C MET A 221 -0.43 0.91 12.25
N ALA A 222 0.04 -0.15 11.60
CA ALA A 222 -0.43 -1.50 11.83
C ALA A 222 0.18 -2.14 13.09
N PRO A 223 -0.57 -2.98 13.81
CA PRO A 223 0.01 -3.84 14.84
C PRO A 223 1.07 -4.76 14.22
N THR A 224 2.20 -4.93 14.88
CA THR A 224 3.28 -5.81 14.39
C THR A 224 2.83 -7.28 14.40
N ASN A 225 3.53 -8.14 13.65
CA ASN A 225 3.27 -9.58 13.69
C ASN A 225 3.41 -10.15 15.11
N ALA A 226 4.36 -9.63 15.91
CA ALA A 226 4.48 -9.98 17.31
C ALA A 226 3.23 -9.60 18.13
N ALA A 227 2.64 -8.44 17.86
CA ALA A 227 1.42 -7.99 18.52
C ALA A 227 0.22 -8.84 18.09
N GLN A 228 0.07 -9.09 16.79
CA GLN A 228 -0.98 -9.96 16.25
C GLN A 228 -0.87 -11.39 16.74
N ALA A 229 0.34 -11.97 16.74
CA ALA A 229 0.59 -13.33 17.20
C ALA A 229 0.27 -13.51 18.70
N ARG A 230 0.58 -12.50 19.53
CA ARG A 230 0.17 -12.51 20.95
C ARG A 230 -1.35 -12.49 21.08
N ALA A 231 -2.01 -11.61 20.37
CA ALA A 231 -3.47 -11.51 20.38
C ALA A 231 -4.11 -12.84 19.93
N ALA A 232 -3.62 -13.40 18.82
CA ALA A 232 -4.08 -14.67 18.26
C ALA A 232 -3.83 -15.86 19.21
N ALA A 233 -2.62 -15.98 19.77
CA ALA A 233 -2.28 -17.04 20.69
C ALA A 233 -3.11 -16.96 21.98
N ASN A 234 -3.25 -15.77 22.58
CA ASN A 234 -4.07 -15.57 23.76
C ASN A 234 -5.54 -15.91 23.53
N HIS A 235 -6.04 -15.62 22.31
CA HIS A 235 -7.39 -15.97 21.91
C HIS A 235 -7.61 -17.48 21.92
N VAL A 236 -6.74 -18.25 21.24
CA VAL A 236 -6.96 -19.70 21.08
C VAL A 236 -6.54 -20.53 22.29
N LYS A 237 -5.65 -20.04 23.17
CA LYS A 237 -5.21 -20.72 24.37
C LYS A 237 -6.35 -21.08 25.34
N ALA A 238 -7.47 -20.37 25.28
CA ALA A 238 -8.64 -20.69 26.10
C ALA A 238 -9.20 -22.09 25.78
N ASP A 239 -9.17 -22.48 24.51
CA ASP A 239 -9.86 -23.69 24.02
C ASP A 239 -8.90 -24.72 23.40
N ALA A 240 -7.65 -24.37 23.11
CA ALA A 240 -6.65 -25.19 22.44
C ALA A 240 -5.44 -25.47 23.32
N ARG A 241 -4.89 -26.71 23.24
CA ARG A 241 -3.66 -27.12 23.93
C ARG A 241 -2.52 -27.41 22.97
N THR A 242 -2.84 -27.73 21.73
CA THR A 242 -1.87 -28.17 20.74
C THR A 242 -1.98 -27.35 19.48
N ALA A 243 -0.82 -26.99 18.91
CA ALA A 243 -0.74 -26.32 17.62
C ALA A 243 0.23 -27.02 16.67
N LEU A 244 0.00 -26.88 15.37
CA LEU A 244 0.93 -27.24 14.31
C LEU A 244 1.14 -25.99 13.43
N LEU A 245 2.41 -25.73 13.06
CA LEU A 245 2.78 -24.58 12.25
C LEU A 245 2.90 -25.00 10.79
N VAL A 246 2.25 -24.24 9.89
CA VAL A 246 2.45 -24.27 8.45
C VAL A 246 3.04 -22.91 8.04
N GLN A 247 4.23 -22.91 7.44
CA GLN A 247 4.99 -21.68 7.18
C GLN A 247 5.47 -21.58 5.75
N ASP A 248 5.30 -20.40 5.15
CA ASP A 248 6.00 -20.01 3.94
C ASP A 248 7.45 -19.68 4.26
N ASP A 249 8.40 -20.38 3.63
CA ASP A 249 9.83 -20.19 3.83
C ASP A 249 10.52 -19.44 2.67
N ALA A 250 9.73 -18.82 1.77
CA ALA A 250 10.25 -17.97 0.71
C ALA A 250 11.07 -16.81 1.28
N GLU A 251 12.33 -16.67 0.86
CA GLU A 251 13.30 -15.72 1.42
C GLU A 251 12.82 -14.26 1.41
N ALA A 252 12.02 -13.87 0.40
CA ALA A 252 11.49 -12.51 0.27
C ALA A 252 10.26 -12.24 1.14
N GLU A 253 9.65 -13.27 1.74
CA GLU A 253 8.41 -13.18 2.52
C GLU A 253 8.68 -12.86 4.00
N LEU A 254 8.93 -11.60 4.28
CA LEU A 254 9.22 -11.13 5.63
C LEU A 254 8.00 -11.23 6.58
N TYR A 255 6.79 -11.12 6.02
CA TYR A 255 5.54 -11.26 6.76
C TYR A 255 5.39 -12.66 7.37
N ALA A 256 5.49 -13.70 6.54
CA ALA A 256 5.31 -15.09 6.98
C ALA A 256 6.32 -15.49 8.06
N LYS A 257 7.58 -15.12 7.87
CA LYS A 257 8.67 -15.42 8.80
C LYS A 257 8.39 -14.86 10.19
N THR A 258 8.18 -13.54 10.31
CA THR A 258 8.02 -12.92 11.62
C THR A 258 6.69 -13.28 12.29
N LEU A 259 5.66 -13.59 11.51
CA LEU A 259 4.38 -14.09 12.01
C LEU A 259 4.55 -15.49 12.64
N ALA A 260 5.25 -16.42 11.97
CA ALA A 260 5.54 -17.77 12.46
C ALA A 260 6.38 -17.75 13.74
N GLU A 261 7.48 -16.99 13.74
CA GLU A 261 8.37 -16.86 14.90
C GLU A 261 7.62 -16.29 16.11
N SER A 262 6.82 -15.25 15.90
CA SER A 262 6.09 -14.59 16.98
C SER A 262 4.99 -15.48 17.58
N PHE A 263 4.24 -16.20 16.74
CA PHE A 263 3.23 -17.15 17.22
C PHE A 263 3.88 -18.30 17.99
N SER A 264 4.94 -18.88 17.45
CA SER A 264 5.65 -20.00 18.06
C SER A 264 6.15 -19.65 19.46
N THR A 265 6.76 -18.48 19.60
CA THR A 265 7.28 -17.99 20.89
C THR A 265 6.16 -17.72 21.90
N THR A 266 5.00 -17.23 21.43
CA THR A 266 3.90 -16.81 22.30
C THR A 266 3.01 -17.99 22.69
N PHE A 267 2.74 -18.93 21.76
CA PHE A 267 1.83 -20.05 22.02
C PHE A 267 2.43 -21.07 22.98
N ALA A 268 3.70 -21.41 22.82
CA ALA A 268 4.33 -22.45 23.65
C ALA A 268 4.53 -21.99 25.10
N ASP A 269 3.99 -22.76 26.04
CA ASP A 269 4.19 -22.57 27.47
C ASP A 269 4.04 -23.95 28.22
N ALA A 270 3.81 -23.93 29.52
CA ALA A 270 3.68 -25.17 30.32
C ALA A 270 2.45 -26.00 29.89
N ASP A 271 1.38 -25.38 29.44
CA ASP A 271 0.09 -26.01 29.10
C ASP A 271 -0.15 -26.14 27.61
N HIS A 272 0.65 -25.43 26.77
CA HIS A 272 0.47 -25.33 25.33
C HIS A 272 1.75 -25.74 24.60
N ARG A 273 1.61 -26.62 23.59
CA ARG A 273 2.77 -27.14 22.86
C ARG A 273 2.49 -27.32 21.39
N PHE A 274 3.55 -27.29 20.60
CA PHE A 274 3.49 -27.73 19.21
C PHE A 274 3.49 -29.26 19.11
N VAL A 275 2.73 -29.79 18.15
CA VAL A 275 2.66 -31.21 17.80
C VAL A 275 3.04 -31.39 16.35
N GLY A 276 3.67 -32.51 16.04
CA GLY A 276 4.24 -32.71 14.69
C GLY A 276 5.50 -31.87 14.47
N GLN A 277 5.88 -31.76 13.21
CA GLN A 277 6.94 -30.85 12.75
C GLN A 277 6.33 -29.64 12.06
N THR A 278 7.07 -28.54 11.97
CA THR A 278 6.66 -27.42 11.12
C THR A 278 6.61 -27.87 9.66
N GLU A 279 5.49 -27.62 9.01
CA GLU A 279 5.29 -27.89 7.60
C GLU A 279 5.68 -26.64 6.77
N PHE A 280 6.63 -26.80 5.86
CA PHE A 280 7.15 -25.71 5.06
C PHE A 280 6.66 -25.77 3.63
N PHE A 281 6.37 -24.62 3.05
CA PHE A 281 6.14 -24.45 1.61
C PHE A 281 6.87 -23.20 1.10
N ASP A 282 7.18 -23.16 -0.19
CA ASP A 282 7.74 -21.97 -0.87
C ASP A 282 6.69 -21.44 -1.85
N SER A 283 6.14 -20.26 -1.54
CA SER A 283 5.09 -19.60 -2.35
C SER A 283 5.54 -19.22 -3.76
N ARG A 284 6.85 -19.16 -4.03
CA ARG A 284 7.41 -18.86 -5.36
C ARG A 284 7.34 -20.05 -6.31
N LEU A 285 7.16 -21.26 -5.77
CA LEU A 285 7.16 -22.48 -6.56
C LEU A 285 5.77 -22.73 -7.16
N SER A 286 5.73 -23.11 -8.42
CA SER A 286 4.50 -23.64 -9.02
C SER A 286 4.12 -24.97 -8.34
N GLY A 287 2.82 -25.16 -8.07
CA GLY A 287 2.35 -26.44 -7.54
C GLY A 287 2.28 -26.52 -6.02
N VAL A 288 2.21 -25.39 -5.29
CA VAL A 288 2.01 -25.31 -3.84
C VAL A 288 0.87 -26.23 -3.35
N GLY A 289 -0.20 -26.40 -4.15
CA GLY A 289 -1.29 -27.31 -3.83
C GLY A 289 -0.86 -28.77 -3.65
N ASN A 290 0.14 -29.25 -4.39
CA ASN A 290 0.68 -30.59 -4.20
C ASN A 290 1.48 -30.69 -2.89
N THR A 291 2.22 -29.64 -2.53
CA THR A 291 2.92 -29.55 -1.24
C THR A 291 1.92 -29.63 -0.10
N PHE A 292 0.83 -28.86 -0.17
CA PHE A 292 -0.23 -28.90 0.86
C PHE A 292 -0.93 -30.25 0.92
N LEU A 293 -1.17 -30.92 -0.21
CA LEU A 293 -1.74 -32.27 -0.23
C LEU A 293 -0.85 -33.26 0.53
N GLN A 294 0.48 -33.13 0.46
CA GLN A 294 1.42 -33.96 1.21
C GLN A 294 1.45 -33.67 2.70
N MET A 295 1.07 -32.46 3.14
CA MET A 295 0.98 -32.08 4.55
C MET A 295 -0.26 -32.67 5.24
N VAL A 296 -1.35 -32.93 4.51
CA VAL A 296 -2.63 -33.40 5.08
C VAL A 296 -2.46 -34.66 5.93
N PRO A 297 -1.74 -35.74 5.53
CA PRO A 297 -1.50 -36.91 6.38
C PRO A 297 -0.75 -36.58 7.66
N ASN A 298 0.21 -35.65 7.64
CA ASN A 298 0.99 -35.23 8.79
C ASN A 298 0.09 -34.49 9.81
N ILE A 299 -0.75 -33.58 9.33
CA ILE A 299 -1.73 -32.84 10.15
C ILE A 299 -2.74 -33.83 10.77
N CYS A 300 -3.24 -34.81 9.99
CA CYS A 300 -4.14 -35.85 10.50
C CYS A 300 -3.47 -36.72 11.59
N THR A 301 -2.19 -37.02 11.45
CA THR A 301 -1.43 -37.83 12.42
C THR A 301 -1.16 -37.04 13.71
N ALA A 302 -0.78 -35.77 13.57
CA ALA A 302 -0.47 -34.87 14.68
C ALA A 302 -1.72 -34.49 15.50
N ARG A 303 -2.90 -34.44 14.86
CA ARG A 303 -4.21 -34.05 15.45
C ARG A 303 -4.10 -32.77 16.29
N PRO A 304 -3.63 -31.65 15.71
CA PRO A 304 -3.53 -30.38 16.43
C PRO A 304 -4.93 -29.78 16.66
N ASP A 305 -5.13 -29.08 17.80
CA ASP A 305 -6.32 -28.26 18.01
C ASP A 305 -6.32 -27.05 17.08
N VAL A 306 -5.12 -26.48 16.84
CA VAL A 306 -4.90 -25.31 15.97
C VAL A 306 -3.85 -25.63 14.91
N VAL A 307 -4.15 -25.32 13.66
CA VAL A 307 -3.16 -25.17 12.59
C VAL A 307 -2.90 -23.67 12.42
N TYR A 308 -1.71 -23.20 12.82
CA TYR A 308 -1.33 -21.82 12.58
C TYR A 308 -0.68 -21.70 11.21
N PHE A 309 -1.30 -20.93 10.34
CA PHE A 309 -0.84 -20.69 8.98
C PHE A 309 -0.11 -19.35 8.89
N ALA A 310 1.19 -19.40 8.71
CA ALA A 310 2.06 -18.23 8.48
C ALA A 310 2.39 -18.13 6.99
N GLY A 311 1.55 -17.41 6.26
CA GLY A 311 1.64 -17.21 4.82
C GLY A 311 0.54 -16.29 4.32
N ARG A 312 0.51 -16.04 3.01
CA ARG A 312 -0.49 -15.16 2.39
C ARG A 312 -1.85 -15.84 2.27
N GLY A 313 -2.92 -15.08 2.42
CA GLY A 313 -4.30 -15.57 2.45
C GLY A 313 -4.69 -16.41 1.23
N GLN A 314 -4.23 -16.04 0.04
CA GLN A 314 -4.48 -16.85 -1.17
C GLN A 314 -3.92 -18.28 -1.07
N HIS A 315 -2.76 -18.48 -0.44
CA HIS A 315 -2.20 -19.82 -0.23
C HIS A 315 -2.95 -20.58 0.86
N LEU A 316 -3.51 -19.87 1.85
CA LEU A 316 -4.40 -20.49 2.83
C LEU A 316 -5.62 -21.12 2.17
N LEU A 317 -6.24 -20.45 1.18
CA LEU A 317 -7.38 -21.03 0.44
C LEU A 317 -7.03 -22.38 -0.17
N VAL A 318 -5.81 -22.49 -0.73
CA VAL A 318 -5.31 -23.74 -1.33
C VAL A 318 -5.10 -24.81 -0.24
N LEU A 319 -4.57 -24.47 0.92
CA LEU A 319 -4.44 -25.41 2.04
C LEU A 319 -5.80 -25.89 2.55
N VAL A 320 -6.74 -24.98 2.74
CA VAL A 320 -8.11 -25.32 3.17
C VAL A 320 -8.77 -26.25 2.17
N ALA A 321 -8.61 -26.01 0.86
CA ALA A 321 -9.16 -26.87 -0.19
C ALA A 321 -8.61 -28.31 -0.11
N GLN A 322 -7.37 -28.52 0.34
CA GLN A 322 -6.84 -29.87 0.58
C GLN A 322 -7.37 -30.47 1.91
N LEU A 323 -7.47 -29.63 2.95
CA LEU A 323 -7.89 -30.08 4.29
C LEU A 323 -9.37 -30.50 4.35
N VAL A 324 -10.24 -29.94 3.53
CA VAL A 324 -11.67 -30.36 3.47
C VAL A 324 -11.84 -31.80 2.99
N GLU A 325 -10.85 -32.33 2.27
CA GLU A 325 -10.86 -33.72 1.78
C GLU A 325 -10.10 -34.70 2.69
N ARG A 326 -9.58 -34.22 3.84
CA ARG A 326 -8.83 -35.09 4.79
C ARG A 326 -9.63 -36.26 5.31
N ASN A 327 -8.95 -37.35 5.64
CA ASN A 327 -9.59 -38.56 6.18
C ASN A 327 -9.94 -38.47 7.68
N CYS A 328 -9.33 -37.51 8.42
CA CYS A 328 -9.51 -37.33 9.86
C CYS A 328 -10.59 -36.26 10.19
N LYS A 329 -11.76 -36.32 9.52
CA LYS A 329 -12.86 -35.36 9.74
C LYS A 329 -13.55 -35.50 11.12
N ASP A 330 -13.28 -36.58 11.84
CA ASP A 330 -13.69 -36.78 13.24
C ASP A 330 -12.98 -35.82 14.20
N HIS A 331 -11.86 -35.24 13.79
CA HIS A 331 -11.09 -34.23 14.55
C HIS A 331 -11.38 -32.83 14.00
N ARG A 332 -11.89 -31.95 14.85
CA ARG A 332 -12.10 -30.54 14.53
C ARG A 332 -10.76 -29.81 14.59
N ILE A 333 -10.56 -28.86 13.68
CA ILE A 333 -9.34 -28.08 13.58
C ILE A 333 -9.70 -26.59 13.46
N THR A 334 -9.12 -25.76 14.31
CA THR A 334 -9.12 -24.33 14.09
C THR A 334 -7.93 -23.96 13.21
N ILE A 335 -8.15 -23.35 12.07
CA ILE A 335 -7.08 -22.70 11.29
C ILE A 335 -7.01 -21.26 11.72
N LEU A 336 -5.84 -20.82 12.16
CA LEU A 336 -5.62 -19.45 12.61
C LEU A 336 -4.49 -18.83 11.78
N THR A 337 -4.69 -17.60 11.29
CA THR A 337 -3.70 -16.89 10.49
C THR A 337 -3.65 -15.40 10.84
N GLY A 338 -2.76 -14.65 10.18
CA GLY A 338 -2.62 -13.21 10.33
C GLY A 338 -3.62 -12.41 9.49
N ASP A 339 -3.36 -11.13 9.37
CA ASP A 339 -4.24 -10.12 8.77
C ASP A 339 -4.41 -10.23 7.25
N ASP A 340 -3.49 -10.90 6.56
CA ASP A 340 -3.52 -10.98 5.08
C ASP A 340 -4.78 -11.66 4.52
N LEU A 341 -5.48 -12.48 5.34
CA LEU A 341 -6.74 -13.07 4.93
C LEU A 341 -7.88 -12.05 4.82
N SER A 342 -7.78 -10.89 5.46
CA SER A 342 -8.81 -9.84 5.37
C SER A 342 -8.97 -9.23 3.98
N VAL A 343 -7.95 -9.36 3.12
CA VAL A 343 -7.96 -8.80 1.75
C VAL A 343 -8.24 -9.85 0.67
N VAL A 344 -8.49 -11.09 1.08
CA VAL A 344 -8.74 -12.22 0.16
C VAL A 344 -10.19 -12.64 0.26
N GLU A 345 -10.89 -12.67 -0.88
CA GLU A 345 -12.24 -13.24 -0.93
C GLU A 345 -12.19 -14.74 -0.67
N PHE A 346 -12.90 -15.17 0.38
CA PHE A 346 -13.01 -16.59 0.71
C PHE A 346 -14.22 -17.20 -0.04
N PRO A 347 -14.02 -18.17 -0.97
CA PRO A 347 -15.12 -18.70 -1.74
C PRO A 347 -16.18 -19.37 -0.86
N GLY A 348 -17.46 -18.97 -1.01
CA GLY A 348 -18.55 -19.45 -0.14
C GLY A 348 -18.78 -20.97 -0.19
N ASP A 349 -18.54 -21.64 -1.33
CA ASP A 349 -18.58 -23.09 -1.40
C ASP A 349 -17.45 -23.75 -0.61
N LEU A 350 -16.25 -23.19 -0.63
CA LEU A 350 -15.11 -23.65 0.16
C LEU A 350 -15.37 -23.43 1.66
N ALA A 351 -15.89 -22.27 2.04
CA ALA A 351 -16.22 -21.94 3.44
C ALA A 351 -17.27 -22.93 4.00
N ARG A 352 -18.33 -23.22 3.24
CA ARG A 352 -19.33 -24.21 3.64
C ARG A 352 -18.71 -25.61 3.80
N ARG A 353 -17.92 -26.08 2.83
CA ARG A 353 -17.23 -27.37 2.90
C ARG A 353 -16.26 -27.45 4.07
N ALA A 354 -15.54 -26.36 4.38
CA ALA A 354 -14.68 -26.27 5.54
C ALA A 354 -15.47 -26.44 6.85
N ALA A 355 -16.58 -25.72 7.01
CA ALA A 355 -17.45 -25.84 8.17
C ALA A 355 -18.04 -27.28 8.32
N GLU A 356 -18.52 -27.88 7.24
CA GLU A 356 -19.01 -29.29 7.20
C GLU A 356 -17.91 -30.29 7.54
N ALA A 357 -16.66 -30.01 7.15
CA ALA A 357 -15.52 -30.84 7.48
C ALA A 357 -14.97 -30.58 8.91
N GLY A 358 -15.61 -29.72 9.71
CA GLY A 358 -15.16 -29.40 11.07
C GLY A 358 -13.91 -28.51 11.09
N ILE A 359 -13.71 -27.66 10.09
CA ILE A 359 -12.67 -26.65 10.03
C ILE A 359 -13.25 -25.28 10.36
N ASP A 360 -12.71 -24.61 11.37
CA ASP A 360 -13.04 -23.23 11.75
C ASP A 360 -11.88 -22.33 11.34
N VAL A 361 -12.10 -21.40 10.42
CA VAL A 361 -11.07 -20.48 9.92
C VAL A 361 -11.20 -19.14 10.63
N GLN A 362 -10.14 -18.72 11.32
CA GLN A 362 -10.05 -17.49 12.06
C GLN A 362 -8.77 -16.72 11.65
N PHE A 363 -8.80 -15.40 11.82
CA PHE A 363 -7.65 -14.56 11.51
C PHE A 363 -7.65 -13.27 12.33
N THR A 364 -6.49 -12.65 12.47
CA THR A 364 -6.36 -11.30 13.01
C THR A 364 -6.62 -10.28 11.91
N ALA A 365 -7.19 -9.13 12.24
CA ALA A 365 -7.32 -8.00 11.33
C ALA A 365 -6.60 -6.78 11.89
N LEU A 366 -6.15 -5.87 11.01
CA LEU A 366 -5.46 -4.64 11.40
C LEU A 366 -6.41 -3.60 12.01
N ALA A 367 -7.65 -3.57 11.53
CA ALA A 367 -8.76 -2.79 11.99
C ALA A 367 -10.08 -3.39 11.50
N HIS A 368 -11.19 -3.08 12.16
CA HIS A 368 -12.53 -3.46 11.67
C HIS A 368 -13.59 -2.60 12.33
N PRO A 369 -14.66 -2.17 11.62
CA PRO A 369 -15.74 -1.36 12.19
C PRO A 369 -16.45 -2.01 13.38
N GLY A 370 -16.49 -3.33 13.44
CA GLY A 370 -17.01 -4.10 14.58
C GLY A 370 -16.33 -3.77 15.89
N ALA A 371 -15.03 -3.46 15.87
CA ALA A 371 -14.28 -3.10 17.06
C ALA A 371 -14.73 -1.76 17.68
N TRP A 372 -15.19 -0.81 16.85
CA TRP A 372 -15.71 0.49 17.35
C TRP A 372 -16.93 0.33 18.26
N ARG A 373 -17.75 -0.69 18.00
CA ARG A 373 -18.93 -1.02 18.82
C ARG A 373 -18.56 -1.89 20.03
N ALA A 374 -17.62 -2.82 19.83
CA ALA A 374 -17.24 -3.78 20.88
C ALA A 374 -16.35 -3.16 21.97
N ALA A 375 -15.51 -2.19 21.62
CA ALA A 375 -14.57 -1.54 22.52
C ALA A 375 -14.53 -0.01 22.34
N PRO A 376 -15.65 0.71 22.49
CA PRO A 376 -15.75 2.14 22.15
C PRO A 376 -14.76 3.02 22.89
N ALA A 377 -14.30 2.62 24.08
CA ALA A 377 -13.30 3.38 24.85
C ALA A 377 -11.90 3.41 24.21
N GLU A 378 -11.62 2.48 23.29
CA GLU A 378 -10.33 2.39 22.60
C GLU A 378 -10.26 3.30 21.37
N PHE A 379 -11.34 3.97 20.99
CA PHE A 379 -11.46 4.76 19.78
C PHE A 379 -11.95 6.16 20.05
N ASP A 380 -11.39 7.12 19.33
CA ASP A 380 -11.93 8.49 19.33
C ASP A 380 -13.11 8.58 18.37
N ALA A 381 -14.24 9.10 18.86
CA ALA A 381 -15.47 9.20 18.10
C ALA A 381 -15.34 10.07 16.83
N GLN A 382 -14.54 11.15 16.89
CA GLN A 382 -14.33 12.02 15.73
C GLN A 382 -13.45 11.37 14.65
N SER A 383 -12.52 10.50 15.05
CA SER A 383 -11.67 9.80 14.09
C SER A 383 -12.42 8.73 13.31
N THR A 384 -13.42 8.10 13.93
CA THR A 384 -14.28 7.12 13.27
C THR A 384 -15.45 7.75 12.51
N TYR A 385 -15.82 9.01 12.78
CA TYR A 385 -16.96 9.69 12.19
C TYR A 385 -16.94 9.65 10.66
N TYR A 386 -15.84 10.07 10.05
CA TYR A 386 -15.70 10.12 8.59
C TYR A 386 -15.70 8.74 7.88
N LEU A 387 -15.55 7.67 8.65
CA LEU A 387 -15.53 6.31 8.12
C LEU A 387 -16.84 5.55 8.40
N ARG A 388 -17.68 5.99 9.32
CA ARG A 388 -18.88 5.24 9.74
C ARG A 388 -20.21 5.96 9.57
N ASP A 389 -20.22 7.28 9.42
CA ASP A 389 -21.47 8.05 9.48
C ASP A 389 -22.17 8.03 8.11
N GLU A 390 -23.38 7.49 8.09
CA GLU A 390 -24.22 7.41 6.90
C GLU A 390 -24.94 8.72 6.56
N VAL A 391 -25.03 9.67 7.51
CA VAL A 391 -25.68 10.97 7.31
C VAL A 391 -24.75 12.01 6.71
N CYS A 392 -23.46 11.81 6.87
CA CYS A 392 -22.42 12.68 6.34
C CYS A 392 -22.21 12.46 4.84
N THR A 393 -22.41 13.48 4.01
CA THR A 393 -22.32 13.40 2.54
C THR A 393 -20.90 13.23 1.99
N VAL A 394 -19.89 13.43 2.84
CA VAL A 394 -18.45 13.34 2.48
C VAL A 394 -17.72 12.26 3.30
N CYS A 395 -18.48 11.43 3.98
CA CYS A 395 -17.96 10.27 4.70
C CYS A 395 -17.84 9.05 3.79
N PHE A 396 -17.00 8.10 4.15
CA PHE A 396 -16.71 6.91 3.35
C PHE A 396 -17.98 6.20 2.82
N PRO A 397 -19.01 5.89 3.64
CA PRO A 397 -20.20 5.18 3.14
C PRO A 397 -21.02 5.99 2.12
N ALA A 398 -21.00 7.31 2.20
CA ALA A 398 -21.70 8.17 1.24
C ALA A 398 -20.94 8.36 -0.07
N LEU A 399 -19.60 8.43 0.01
CA LEU A 399 -18.74 8.58 -1.16
C LEU A 399 -18.57 7.26 -1.91
N PHE A 400 -18.54 6.14 -1.18
CA PHE A 400 -18.23 4.81 -1.72
C PHE A 400 -19.28 3.77 -1.26
N PRO A 401 -20.54 3.89 -1.68
CA PRO A 401 -21.65 3.09 -1.16
C PRO A 401 -21.57 1.60 -1.53
N ASN A 402 -20.74 1.24 -2.49
CA ASN A 402 -20.53 -0.14 -2.93
C ASN A 402 -19.26 -0.78 -2.36
N ASP A 403 -18.50 -0.04 -1.55
CA ASP A 403 -17.24 -0.50 -0.98
C ASP A 403 -17.36 -0.75 0.53
N THR A 404 -16.45 -1.56 1.07
CA THR A 404 -16.45 -1.97 2.47
C THR A 404 -15.20 -1.47 3.21
N LEU A 405 -15.29 -1.44 4.55
CA LEU A 405 -14.15 -1.21 5.44
C LEU A 405 -13.61 -2.50 6.07
N ASP A 406 -14.15 -3.66 5.68
CA ASP A 406 -13.91 -4.93 6.37
C ASP A 406 -12.50 -5.49 6.14
N ASP A 407 -11.84 -5.08 5.04
CA ASP A 407 -10.45 -5.43 4.73
C ASP A 407 -9.40 -4.57 5.47
N ALA A 408 -9.84 -3.63 6.29
CA ALA A 408 -9.03 -2.66 7.03
C ALA A 408 -8.28 -1.61 6.18
N SER A 409 -8.14 -1.80 4.87
CA SER A 409 -7.25 -1.01 4.00
C SER A 409 -7.56 0.49 4.04
N ALA A 410 -8.84 0.85 3.92
CA ALA A 410 -9.25 2.25 3.97
C ALA A 410 -9.01 2.87 5.37
N ILE A 411 -9.28 2.12 6.45
CA ILE A 411 -9.06 2.58 7.83
C ILE A 411 -7.57 2.85 8.07
N MET A 412 -6.71 1.94 7.65
CA MET A 412 -5.27 2.03 7.87
C MET A 412 -4.63 3.14 7.02
N ALA A 413 -5.05 3.30 5.77
CA ALA A 413 -4.59 4.38 4.90
C ALA A 413 -5.05 5.76 5.42
N TYR A 414 -6.29 5.86 5.88
CA TYR A 414 -6.80 7.06 6.56
C TYR A 414 -5.94 7.44 7.76
N ASP A 415 -5.62 6.50 8.63
CA ASP A 415 -4.81 6.73 9.82
C ASP A 415 -3.37 7.15 9.46
N ALA A 416 -2.78 6.56 8.42
CA ALA A 416 -1.44 6.90 7.97
C ALA A 416 -1.37 8.35 7.46
N VAL A 417 -2.31 8.75 6.61
CA VAL A 417 -2.38 10.13 6.10
C VAL A 417 -2.70 11.11 7.23
N LEU A 418 -3.68 10.80 8.10
CA LEU A 418 -4.05 11.67 9.22
C LEU A 418 -2.88 11.86 10.21
N THR A 419 -2.09 10.82 10.45
CA THR A 419 -0.88 10.91 11.30
C THR A 419 0.17 11.81 10.67
N ALA A 420 0.41 11.68 9.36
CA ALA A 420 1.30 12.56 8.62
C ALA A 420 0.81 14.02 8.64
N VAL A 421 -0.49 14.27 8.50
CA VAL A 421 -1.11 15.59 8.62
C VAL A 421 -0.86 16.18 10.01
N ARG A 422 -1.08 15.39 11.07
CA ARG A 422 -0.87 15.86 12.45
C ARG A 422 0.60 16.18 12.71
N ALA A 423 1.53 15.33 12.26
CA ALA A 423 2.96 15.62 12.33
C ALA A 423 3.32 16.91 11.59
N THR A 424 2.78 17.10 10.39
CA THR A 424 2.99 18.29 9.56
C THR A 424 2.53 19.57 10.28
N ARG A 425 1.32 19.56 10.84
CA ARG A 425 0.77 20.71 11.56
C ARG A 425 1.44 20.97 12.91
N PHE A 426 1.91 19.92 13.55
CA PHE A 426 2.72 20.04 14.76
C PHE A 426 4.08 20.70 14.49
N ALA A 427 4.73 20.30 13.38
CA ALA A 427 6.00 20.87 12.91
C ALA A 427 5.85 22.32 12.42
N GLY A 428 4.69 22.71 11.90
CA GLY A 428 4.40 24.05 11.39
C GLY A 428 4.10 25.12 12.46
N LYS A 429 4.24 24.82 13.73
CA LYS A 429 4.04 25.81 14.81
C LYS A 429 5.34 26.57 15.10
N PRO A 430 5.32 27.93 15.18
CA PRO A 430 4.16 28.83 15.02
C PRO A 430 3.69 28.98 13.57
N PRO A 431 2.44 29.47 13.34
CA PRO A 431 1.87 29.62 11.99
C PRO A 431 2.70 30.50 11.05
N GLY A 432 2.70 30.17 9.75
CA GLY A 432 3.36 30.96 8.71
C GLY A 432 4.76 30.45 8.31
N ARG A 433 5.29 29.45 9.00
CA ARG A 433 6.52 28.76 8.58
C ARG A 433 6.22 27.68 7.53
N GLN A 434 6.99 27.65 6.45
CA GLN A 434 6.95 26.53 5.52
C GLN A 434 7.55 25.29 6.21
N VAL A 435 6.81 24.19 6.16
CA VAL A 435 7.17 22.92 6.78
C VAL A 435 8.00 22.10 5.77
N SER A 436 9.10 21.52 6.21
CA SER A 436 9.92 20.60 5.43
C SER A 436 9.81 19.16 5.94
N ALA A 437 10.30 18.20 5.16
CA ALA A 437 10.38 16.79 5.57
C ALA A 437 11.26 16.63 6.84
N GLU A 438 12.35 17.38 6.94
CA GLU A 438 13.23 17.36 8.10
C GLU A 438 12.56 17.86 9.37
N ASP A 439 11.65 18.84 9.26
CA ASP A 439 10.86 19.31 10.40
C ASP A 439 9.95 18.21 10.95
N LEU A 440 9.35 17.39 10.05
CA LEU A 440 8.52 16.26 10.46
C LEU A 440 9.34 15.19 11.18
N LEU A 441 10.55 14.87 10.70
CA LEU A 441 11.43 13.91 11.37
C LEU A 441 11.73 14.30 12.83
N GLN A 442 11.85 15.60 13.11
CA GLN A 442 12.10 16.09 14.48
C GLN A 442 10.92 15.92 15.42
N VAL A 443 9.70 15.95 14.89
CA VAL A 443 8.48 15.92 15.70
C VAL A 443 7.81 14.54 15.77
N GLN A 444 8.06 13.66 14.80
CA GLN A 444 7.39 12.35 14.77
C GLN A 444 7.66 11.50 16.03
N ASN A 445 8.86 11.59 16.61
CA ASN A 445 9.21 10.90 17.84
C ASN A 445 8.47 11.45 19.08
N ARG A 446 7.68 12.51 18.95
CA ARG A 446 6.83 13.05 20.00
C ARG A 446 5.39 12.56 19.93
N LEU A 447 5.05 11.74 18.94
CA LEU A 447 3.69 11.22 18.77
C LEU A 447 3.45 10.03 19.71
N HIS A 448 3.51 10.28 21.01
CA HIS A 448 3.23 9.32 22.09
C HIS A 448 2.66 10.04 23.32
N GLY A 449 2.08 9.30 24.25
CA GLY A 449 1.47 9.85 25.47
C GLY A 449 0.36 10.85 25.15
N GLU A 450 0.46 12.07 25.65
CA GLU A 450 -0.52 13.15 25.41
C GLU A 450 -0.57 13.61 23.93
N ASN A 451 0.48 13.32 23.15
CA ASN A 451 0.53 13.63 21.72
C ASN A 451 0.16 12.44 20.84
N SER A 452 -0.37 11.36 21.39
CA SER A 452 -0.90 10.24 20.62
C SER A 452 -1.92 10.74 19.60
N VAL A 453 -1.94 10.12 18.41
CA VAL A 453 -2.87 10.49 17.35
C VAL A 453 -4.14 9.68 17.50
N PRO A 454 -5.31 10.32 17.59
CA PRO A 454 -6.58 9.60 17.58
C PRO A 454 -6.85 9.07 16.17
N GLY A 455 -6.65 7.77 15.97
CA GLY A 455 -6.90 7.06 14.73
C GLY A 455 -8.23 6.33 14.71
N ALA A 456 -8.69 5.94 13.54
CA ALA A 456 -9.87 5.09 13.38
C ALA A 456 -9.55 3.60 13.68
N SER A 457 -8.29 3.20 13.60
CA SER A 457 -7.81 1.89 14.07
C SER A 457 -7.43 1.86 15.55
N GLY A 458 -7.79 2.90 16.33
CA GLY A 458 -7.46 3.10 17.72
C GLY A 458 -6.40 4.18 17.93
N TRP A 459 -6.04 4.44 19.17
CA TRP A 459 -5.01 5.42 19.50
C TRP A 459 -3.64 5.01 18.96
N LEU A 460 -3.00 5.91 18.24
CA LEU A 460 -1.68 5.73 17.65
C LEU A 460 -0.65 6.42 18.52
N SER A 461 0.06 5.63 19.31
CA SER A 461 1.20 6.02 20.14
C SER A 461 2.36 5.13 19.75
N PHE A 462 3.53 5.71 19.49
CA PHE A 462 4.64 4.98 18.91
C PHE A 462 5.77 4.78 19.93
N ASP A 463 6.43 3.62 19.86
CA ASP A 463 7.64 3.32 20.61
C ASP A 463 8.90 3.91 19.93
N GLY A 464 10.06 3.67 20.52
CA GLY A 464 11.35 4.13 19.97
C GLY A 464 11.73 3.49 18.61
N HIS A 465 11.02 2.45 18.18
CA HIS A 465 11.24 1.71 16.93
C HIS A 465 10.21 2.11 15.83
N GLY A 466 9.34 3.08 16.13
CA GLY A 466 8.28 3.51 15.22
C GLY A 466 7.09 2.55 15.13
N SER A 467 7.00 1.57 16.03
CA SER A 467 5.88 0.63 16.11
C SER A 467 4.77 1.17 17.01
N PRO A 468 3.48 0.91 16.70
CA PRO A 468 2.39 1.36 17.55
C PRO A 468 2.33 0.53 18.81
N THR A 469 2.06 1.20 19.93
CA THR A 469 1.88 0.57 21.24
C THR A 469 0.41 0.38 21.56
N ALA A 470 0.09 -0.68 22.31
CA ALA A 470 -1.25 -0.93 22.88
C ALA A 470 -2.39 -0.93 21.85
N LYS A 471 -2.13 -1.48 20.66
CA LYS A 471 -3.16 -1.63 19.62
C LYS A 471 -4.16 -2.72 20.00
N VAL A 472 -5.42 -2.44 19.70
CA VAL A 472 -6.46 -3.48 19.67
C VAL A 472 -6.32 -4.28 18.37
N VAL A 473 -6.52 -5.59 18.46
CA VAL A 473 -6.44 -6.51 17.31
C VAL A 473 -7.79 -7.20 17.17
N PRO A 474 -8.58 -6.89 16.14
CA PRO A 474 -9.81 -7.61 15.86
C PRO A 474 -9.51 -9.08 15.51
N ILE A 475 -10.31 -9.99 16.06
CA ILE A 475 -10.34 -11.39 15.64
C ILE A 475 -11.56 -11.58 14.77
N MET A 476 -11.33 -12.14 13.60
CA MET A 476 -12.31 -12.40 12.56
C MET A 476 -12.52 -13.91 12.39
N ARG A 477 -13.68 -14.29 11.91
CA ARG A 477 -14.04 -15.68 11.58
C ARG A 477 -14.69 -15.74 10.22
N VAL A 478 -14.26 -16.68 9.38
CA VAL A 478 -14.91 -16.97 8.10
C VAL A 478 -16.24 -17.64 8.37
N GLN A 479 -17.32 -17.05 7.83
CA GLN A 479 -18.68 -17.59 7.92
C GLN A 479 -18.91 -18.64 6.83
N PRO A 480 -19.93 -19.53 6.95
CA PRO A 480 -20.21 -20.54 5.94
C PRO A 480 -20.56 -20.01 4.54
N ASP A 481 -20.90 -18.73 4.43
CA ASP A 481 -21.15 -18.06 3.15
C ASP A 481 -19.88 -17.44 2.53
N GLY A 482 -18.74 -17.53 3.23
CA GLY A 482 -17.46 -16.97 2.82
C GLY A 482 -17.19 -15.57 3.35
N THR A 483 -18.16 -14.90 3.95
CA THR A 483 -17.95 -13.57 4.53
C THR A 483 -17.08 -13.63 5.79
N ALA A 484 -16.34 -12.56 6.05
CA ALA A 484 -15.57 -12.42 7.28
C ALA A 484 -16.44 -11.76 8.37
N GLY A 485 -16.79 -12.51 9.42
CA GLY A 485 -17.54 -12.00 10.56
C GLY A 485 -16.60 -11.53 11.68
N PHE A 486 -16.89 -10.35 12.26
CA PHE A 486 -16.21 -9.89 13.46
C PHE A 486 -16.55 -10.78 14.66
N ALA A 487 -15.55 -11.34 15.34
CA ALA A 487 -15.75 -12.18 16.52
C ALA A 487 -15.58 -11.38 17.83
N HIS A 488 -14.41 -10.79 18.04
CA HIS A 488 -14.14 -9.96 19.23
C HIS A 488 -12.86 -9.13 19.07
N VAL A 489 -12.54 -8.34 20.08
CA VAL A 489 -11.30 -7.57 20.18
C VAL A 489 -10.34 -8.26 21.14
N ALA A 490 -9.15 -8.59 20.66
CA ALA A 490 -8.01 -9.00 21.50
C ALA A 490 -7.08 -7.81 21.75
N ARG A 491 -6.31 -7.86 22.82
CA ARG A 491 -5.23 -6.90 23.10
C ARG A 491 -3.87 -7.56 22.84
N SER A 492 -3.00 -6.80 22.18
CA SER A 492 -1.64 -7.22 21.86
C SER A 492 -0.70 -7.23 23.08
#